data_41aaf489a9d0e4da884d0a86f2a7d744
#
_entry.id   41aaf489a9d0e4da884d0a86f2a7d744
#
_cell.length_a   1.000
_cell.length_b   1.000
_cell.length_c   1.000
_cell.angle_alpha   90.00
_cell.angle_beta   90.00
_cell.angle_gamma   90.00
#
_symmetry.space_group_name_H-M   'P 1'
#
loop_
_entity.id
_entity.type
_entity.pdbx_description
1 polymer ?
#
loop_
_entity_poly.entity_id
_entity_poly.type
_entity_poly.pdbx_seq_one_letter_code
_entity_poly.pdbx_strand_id
1 'polypeptide(L)'
;QTGVNVVFDFAKDNTDRNRTSPFAFTGNKFEFRGVGSSQSIATVNTMLNSILAYEMKEMSDLIASGKDVFEVIKLFISEHKDILFGGDGYSRAWEVEAKKRGLSNLNNTVDALATFKNNKMRKMLIDLGIFSDVELDSRYDVLLDSYAKTIHVESVTAIKMVKSEIYP
;
A
#
# COMPACT_ATOMS: atom_id res chain seq x y z
N GLN A 1 -27.82 -8.91 0.00
CA GLN A 1 -27.71 -10.20 0.71
C GLN A 1 -27.27 -11.23 -0.32
N THR A 2 -26.14 -11.88 -0.09
CA THR A 2 -25.58 -12.88 -1.01
C THR A 2 -26.28 -14.25 -0.93
N GLY A 3 -27.27 -14.40 -0.06
CA GLY A 3 -28.04 -15.64 0.10
C GLY A 3 -27.26 -16.84 0.67
N VAL A 4 -26.02 -16.64 1.08
CA VAL A 4 -25.16 -17.67 1.67
C VAL A 4 -24.99 -17.35 3.15
N ASN A 5 -25.48 -18.20 4.03
CA ASN A 5 -25.41 -18.04 5.50
C ASN A 5 -24.00 -18.01 6.09
N VAL A 6 -22.96 -18.05 5.25
CA VAL A 6 -21.55 -18.17 5.65
C VAL A 6 -20.75 -16.90 5.33
N VAL A 7 -21.29 -15.99 4.50
CA VAL A 7 -20.62 -14.74 4.13
C VAL A 7 -21.20 -13.61 4.99
N PHE A 8 -20.33 -12.82 5.61
CA PHE A 8 -20.75 -11.66 6.40
C PHE A 8 -21.62 -10.73 5.58
N ASP A 9 -22.64 -10.14 6.22
CA ASP A 9 -23.44 -9.07 5.64
C ASP A 9 -22.54 -7.83 5.48
N PHE A 10 -22.10 -7.61 4.24
CA PHE A 10 -21.44 -6.35 3.88
C PHE A 10 -22.52 -5.34 3.50
N ALA A 11 -22.55 -4.22 4.18
CA ALA A 11 -23.33 -3.08 3.72
C ALA A 11 -22.82 -2.69 2.33
N LYS A 12 -23.73 -2.56 1.37
CA LYS A 12 -23.38 -2.08 0.04
C LYS A 12 -22.85 -0.66 0.17
N ASP A 13 -21.57 -0.45 -0.10
CA ASP A 13 -20.98 0.86 -0.14
C ASP A 13 -21.46 1.58 -1.41
N ASN A 14 -22.18 2.69 -1.21
CA ASN A 14 -22.65 3.56 -2.28
C ASN A 14 -21.74 4.79 -2.48
N THR A 15 -20.59 4.85 -1.79
CA THR A 15 -19.65 5.96 -1.94
C THR A 15 -19.00 5.92 -3.32
N ASP A 16 -18.66 7.11 -3.83
CA ASP A 16 -17.93 7.25 -5.08
C ASP A 16 -16.60 6.49 -4.99
N ARG A 17 -16.37 5.56 -5.89
CA ARG A 17 -15.15 4.75 -6.00
C ARG A 17 -13.86 5.59 -6.06
N ASN A 18 -13.94 6.87 -6.44
CA ASN A 18 -12.81 7.78 -6.49
C ASN A 18 -12.36 8.27 -5.10
N ARG A 19 -13.17 8.07 -4.07
CA ARG A 19 -12.90 8.49 -2.69
C ARG A 19 -12.64 7.35 -1.72
N THR A 20 -12.56 6.13 -2.23
CA THR A 20 -12.27 4.94 -1.45
C THR A 20 -10.77 4.67 -1.37
N SER A 21 -10.38 3.47 -1.00
CA SER A 21 -9.00 3.04 -0.88
C SER A 21 -8.15 3.31 -2.13
N PRO A 22 -6.84 3.63 -2.01
CA PRO A 22 -5.91 3.67 -3.13
C PRO A 22 -5.73 2.30 -3.81
N PHE A 23 -6.18 1.21 -3.18
CA PHE A 23 -6.24 -0.13 -3.75
C PHE A 23 -7.68 -0.65 -3.64
N ALA A 24 -8.54 -0.16 -4.54
CA ALA A 24 -9.98 -0.38 -4.48
C ALA A 24 -10.41 -1.61 -5.28
N PHE A 25 -11.36 -2.38 -4.71
CA PHE A 25 -12.06 -3.43 -5.43
C PHE A 25 -13.17 -2.82 -6.30
N THR A 26 -13.14 -3.09 -7.61
CA THR A 26 -14.06 -2.48 -8.58
C THR A 26 -14.96 -3.51 -9.27
N GLY A 27 -15.42 -4.50 -8.51
CA GLY A 27 -16.40 -5.49 -8.92
C GLY A 27 -15.80 -6.84 -9.33
N ASN A 28 -14.78 -6.87 -10.15
CA ASN A 28 -14.09 -8.09 -10.61
C ASN A 28 -12.56 -7.96 -10.64
N LYS A 29 -12.03 -6.82 -10.20
CA LYS A 29 -10.60 -6.51 -10.18
C LYS A 29 -10.29 -5.52 -9.08
N PHE A 30 -9.01 -5.39 -8.74
CA PHE A 30 -8.50 -4.29 -7.95
C PHE A 30 -7.87 -3.23 -8.85
N GLU A 31 -8.06 -1.97 -8.50
CA GLU A 31 -7.42 -0.83 -9.14
C GLU A 31 -6.50 -0.15 -8.14
N PHE A 32 -5.20 -0.08 -8.46
CA PHE A 32 -4.29 0.77 -7.72
C PHE A 32 -4.39 2.21 -8.26
N ARG A 33 -4.54 3.16 -7.34
CA ARG A 33 -4.61 4.58 -7.65
C ARG A 33 -3.60 5.31 -6.80
N GLY A 34 -2.62 5.90 -7.43
CA GLY A 34 -1.58 6.66 -6.76
C GLY A 34 -0.96 7.67 -7.70
N VAL A 35 -0.51 8.78 -7.15
CA VAL A 35 0.25 9.79 -7.89
C VAL A 35 1.65 9.24 -8.19
N GLY A 36 2.10 9.32 -9.43
CA GLY A 36 3.39 8.76 -9.82
C GLY A 36 3.64 8.77 -11.33
N SER A 37 3.16 9.80 -12.05
CA SER A 37 3.26 9.89 -13.51
C SER A 37 4.70 9.85 -14.05
N SER A 38 5.69 10.25 -13.24
CA SER A 38 7.11 10.21 -13.59
C SER A 38 7.84 8.95 -13.08
N GLN A 39 7.11 8.01 -12.45
CA GLN A 39 7.71 6.83 -11.84
C GLN A 39 7.34 5.55 -12.59
N SER A 40 8.19 4.52 -12.45
CA SER A 40 7.89 3.20 -12.97
C SER A 40 6.81 2.50 -12.14
N ILE A 41 5.84 1.88 -12.79
CA ILE A 41 4.83 1.03 -12.15
C ILE A 41 5.44 -0.30 -11.61
N ALA A 42 6.67 -0.64 -11.99
CA ALA A 42 7.30 -1.90 -11.63
C ALA A 42 7.37 -2.12 -10.11
N THR A 43 7.76 -1.11 -9.34
CA THR A 43 7.83 -1.22 -7.87
C THR A 43 6.46 -1.49 -7.26
N VAL A 44 5.43 -0.78 -7.71
CA VAL A 44 4.05 -0.97 -7.24
C VAL A 44 3.58 -2.40 -7.53
N ASN A 45 3.76 -2.86 -8.76
CA ASN A 45 3.36 -4.21 -9.15
C ASN A 45 4.12 -5.28 -8.37
N THR A 46 5.42 -5.11 -8.16
CA THR A 46 6.23 -6.04 -7.36
C THR A 46 5.69 -6.13 -5.93
N MET A 47 5.47 -5.00 -5.28
CA MET A 47 4.99 -4.98 -3.89
C MET A 47 3.59 -5.56 -3.75
N LEU A 48 2.64 -5.18 -4.60
CA LEU A 48 1.28 -5.70 -4.54
C LEU A 48 1.21 -7.21 -4.81
N ASN A 49 1.94 -7.69 -5.81
CA ASN A 49 2.00 -9.13 -6.08
C ASN A 49 2.71 -9.91 -4.96
N SER A 50 3.73 -9.33 -4.33
CA SER A 50 4.41 -9.96 -3.18
C SER A 50 3.48 -10.08 -1.98
N ILE A 51 2.69 -9.04 -1.68
CA ILE A 51 1.69 -9.07 -0.62
C ILE A 51 0.65 -10.16 -0.89
N LEU A 52 0.11 -10.22 -2.11
CA LEU A 52 -0.86 -11.25 -2.51
C LEU A 52 -0.27 -12.65 -2.41
N ALA A 53 0.96 -12.85 -2.88
CA ALA A 53 1.62 -14.15 -2.82
C ALA A 53 1.84 -14.61 -1.38
N TYR A 54 2.21 -13.69 -0.49
CA TYR A 54 2.40 -13.98 0.93
C TYR A 54 1.09 -14.41 1.60
N GLU A 55 0.02 -13.62 1.44
CA GLU A 55 -1.29 -13.93 2.02
C GLU A 55 -1.89 -15.22 1.44
N MET A 56 -1.76 -15.43 0.14
CA MET A 56 -2.23 -16.68 -0.50
C MET A 56 -1.45 -17.90 -0.01
N LYS A 57 -0.16 -17.75 0.27
CA LYS A 57 0.65 -18.83 0.85
C LYS A 57 0.16 -19.17 2.25
N GLU A 58 -0.08 -18.19 3.10
CA GLU A 58 -0.60 -18.42 4.45
C GLU A 58 -1.97 -19.13 4.42
N MET A 59 -2.88 -18.69 3.54
CA MET A 59 -4.17 -19.35 3.33
C MET A 59 -3.99 -20.82 2.87
N SER A 60 -3.10 -21.02 1.89
CA SER A 60 -2.81 -22.35 1.34
C SER A 60 -2.25 -23.30 2.39
N ASP A 61 -1.33 -22.84 3.22
CA ASP A 61 -0.72 -23.63 4.29
C ASP A 61 -1.77 -24.06 5.33
N LEU A 62 -2.72 -23.17 5.67
CA LEU A 62 -3.82 -23.49 6.58
C LEU A 62 -4.78 -24.54 5.99
N ILE A 63 -5.14 -24.40 4.72
CA ILE A 63 -6.00 -25.37 4.01
C ILE A 63 -5.29 -26.73 3.91
N ALA A 64 -4.00 -26.74 3.56
CA ALA A 64 -3.20 -27.94 3.49
C ALA A 64 -3.06 -28.64 4.86
N SER A 65 -3.13 -27.90 5.97
CA SER A 65 -3.17 -28.45 7.33
C SER A 65 -4.52 -29.08 7.72
N GLY A 66 -5.53 -29.03 6.83
CA GLY A 66 -6.84 -29.64 7.01
C GLY A 66 -7.93 -28.68 7.51
N LYS A 67 -7.68 -27.36 7.54
CA LYS A 67 -8.73 -26.38 7.87
C LYS A 67 -9.70 -26.23 6.71
N ASP A 68 -10.98 -26.05 7.03
CA ASP A 68 -12.01 -25.74 6.04
C ASP A 68 -11.79 -24.38 5.40
N VAL A 69 -12.04 -24.29 4.09
CA VAL A 69 -11.82 -23.07 3.30
C VAL A 69 -12.61 -21.87 3.86
N PHE A 70 -13.85 -22.09 4.28
CA PHE A 70 -14.68 -21.02 4.83
C PHE A 70 -14.20 -20.56 6.21
N GLU A 71 -13.65 -21.48 7.01
CA GLU A 71 -13.02 -21.12 8.29
C GLU A 71 -11.78 -20.25 8.07
N VAL A 72 -10.95 -20.58 7.07
CA VAL A 72 -9.78 -19.77 6.70
C VAL A 72 -10.20 -18.38 6.25
N ILE A 73 -11.22 -18.26 5.39
CA ILE A 73 -11.74 -16.95 4.95
C ILE A 73 -12.23 -16.12 6.13
N LYS A 74 -13.00 -16.73 7.05
CA LYS A 74 -13.50 -16.04 8.26
C LYS A 74 -12.35 -15.55 9.14
N LEU A 75 -11.32 -16.36 9.31
CA LEU A 75 -10.13 -16.02 10.08
C LEU A 75 -9.47 -14.77 9.50
N PHE A 76 -9.15 -14.78 8.22
CA PHE A 76 -8.50 -13.65 7.54
C PHE A 76 -9.32 -12.36 7.59
N ILE A 77 -10.63 -12.43 7.34
CA ILE A 77 -11.50 -11.26 7.47
C ILE A 77 -11.50 -10.73 8.91
N SER A 78 -11.53 -11.61 9.90
CA SER A 78 -11.53 -11.21 11.31
C SER A 78 -10.23 -10.56 11.73
N GLU A 79 -9.09 -11.09 11.30
CA GLU A 79 -7.76 -10.59 11.64
C GLU A 79 -7.45 -9.25 10.95
N HIS A 80 -7.96 -9.05 9.73
CA HIS A 80 -7.65 -7.87 8.92
C HIS A 80 -8.80 -6.85 8.83
N LYS A 81 -9.83 -6.96 9.67
CA LYS A 81 -10.98 -6.04 9.66
C LYS A 81 -10.62 -4.57 9.82
N ASP A 82 -9.50 -4.28 10.48
CA ASP A 82 -9.07 -2.92 10.76
C ASP A 82 -8.63 -2.14 9.51
N ILE A 83 -8.32 -2.84 8.40
CA ILE A 83 -8.04 -2.20 7.11
C ILE A 83 -9.30 -1.94 6.28
N LEU A 84 -10.44 -2.52 6.66
CA LEU A 84 -11.69 -2.35 5.91
C LEU A 84 -12.30 -0.98 6.22
N PHE A 85 -12.49 -0.19 5.16
CA PHE A 85 -13.07 1.13 5.24
C PHE A 85 -13.97 1.39 4.02
N GLY A 86 -15.20 1.80 4.27
CA GLY A 86 -16.21 2.07 3.26
C GLY A 86 -16.69 3.52 3.25
N GLY A 87 -15.83 4.48 3.56
CA GLY A 87 -16.17 5.91 3.63
C GLY A 87 -15.29 6.78 2.74
N ASP A 88 -15.32 8.09 2.97
CA ASP A 88 -14.47 9.07 2.28
C ASP A 88 -13.03 9.00 2.79
N GLY A 89 -12.13 8.37 2.00
CA GLY A 89 -10.72 8.21 2.29
C GLY A 89 -9.92 9.52 2.31
N TYR A 90 -10.47 10.62 1.79
CA TYR A 90 -9.85 11.96 1.83
C TYR A 90 -10.25 12.78 3.05
N SER A 91 -11.19 12.28 3.86
CA SER A 91 -11.67 13.01 5.04
C SER A 91 -10.65 13.00 6.16
N ARG A 92 -10.56 14.13 6.89
CA ARG A 92 -9.75 14.19 8.11
C ARG A 92 -10.25 13.20 9.19
N ALA A 93 -11.53 12.87 9.17
CA ALA A 93 -12.10 11.88 10.07
C ALA A 93 -11.48 10.50 9.83
N TRP A 94 -11.20 10.15 8.56
CA TRP A 94 -10.50 8.91 8.23
C TRP A 94 -9.04 8.91 8.72
N GLU A 95 -8.31 10.01 8.58
CA GLU A 95 -6.92 10.09 9.09
C GLU A 95 -6.85 9.80 10.59
N VAL A 96 -7.79 10.36 11.35
CA VAL A 96 -7.90 10.14 12.80
C VAL A 96 -8.26 8.69 13.11
N GLU A 97 -9.23 8.12 12.40
CA GLU A 97 -9.66 6.73 12.58
C GLU A 97 -8.57 5.75 12.17
N ALA A 98 -7.88 5.98 11.05
CA ALA A 98 -6.77 5.16 10.58
C ALA A 98 -5.64 5.10 11.62
N LYS A 99 -5.27 6.26 12.19
CA LYS A 99 -4.28 6.32 13.26
C LYS A 99 -4.73 5.53 14.51
N LYS A 100 -6.00 5.62 14.89
CA LYS A 100 -6.57 4.86 16.00
C LYS A 100 -6.51 3.34 15.75
N ARG A 101 -6.66 2.91 14.51
CA ARG A 101 -6.53 1.51 14.08
C ARG A 101 -5.08 1.05 13.90
N GLY A 102 -4.09 1.92 14.16
CA GLY A 102 -2.67 1.60 13.99
C GLY A 102 -2.18 1.60 12.54
N LEU A 103 -2.96 2.14 11.60
CA LEU A 103 -2.57 2.27 10.21
C LEU A 103 -1.60 3.43 10.03
N SER A 104 -0.55 3.22 9.24
CA SER A 104 0.46 4.24 8.96
C SER A 104 -0.09 5.33 8.03
N ASN A 105 0.32 6.57 8.29
CA ASN A 105 0.12 7.69 7.38
C ASN A 105 1.46 8.42 7.20
N LEU A 106 2.22 8.03 6.20
CA LEU A 106 3.57 8.52 5.92
C LEU A 106 3.50 9.65 4.90
N ASN A 107 3.57 10.88 5.38
CA ASN A 107 3.28 12.09 4.60
C ASN A 107 4.46 12.60 3.76
N ASN A 108 5.62 11.98 3.85
CA ASN A 108 6.80 12.37 3.07
C ASN A 108 7.56 11.15 2.59
N THR A 109 8.36 11.37 1.55
CA THR A 109 9.12 10.30 0.88
C THR A 109 10.16 9.66 1.79
N VAL A 110 10.83 10.43 2.63
CA VAL A 110 11.89 9.91 3.51
C VAL A 110 11.32 8.91 4.51
N ASP A 111 10.21 9.26 5.18
CA ASP A 111 9.53 8.36 6.10
C ASP A 111 8.95 7.14 5.39
N ALA A 112 8.40 7.33 4.18
CA ALA A 112 7.88 6.22 3.38
C ALA A 112 8.99 5.24 2.97
N LEU A 113 10.15 5.75 2.53
CA LEU A 113 11.29 4.91 2.18
C LEU A 113 11.87 4.15 3.39
N ALA A 114 11.76 4.70 4.60
CA ALA A 114 12.19 4.00 5.81
C ALA A 114 11.46 2.65 6.02
N THR A 115 10.30 2.44 5.37
CA THR A 115 9.60 1.14 5.38
C THR A 115 10.44 0.01 4.77
N PHE A 116 11.38 0.29 3.86
CA PHE A 116 12.33 -0.70 3.34
C PHE A 116 13.23 -1.31 4.44
N LYS A 117 13.36 -0.66 5.59
CA LYS A 117 14.08 -1.16 6.76
C LYS A 117 13.18 -1.90 7.75
N ASN A 118 11.88 -2.01 7.47
CA ASN A 118 10.94 -2.73 8.32
C ASN A 118 11.19 -4.24 8.26
N ASN A 119 11.48 -4.86 9.39
CA ASN A 119 11.83 -6.27 9.48
C ASN A 119 10.74 -7.21 8.94
N LYS A 120 9.44 -6.90 9.15
CA LYS A 120 8.33 -7.71 8.65
C LYS A 120 8.29 -7.70 7.13
N MET A 121 8.40 -6.51 6.52
CA MET A 121 8.41 -6.37 5.06
C MET A 121 9.64 -7.04 4.45
N ARG A 122 10.83 -6.82 5.01
CA ARG A 122 12.08 -7.45 4.54
C ARG A 122 11.97 -8.97 4.58
N LYS A 123 11.53 -9.51 5.72
CA LYS A 123 11.35 -10.96 5.88
C LYS A 123 10.41 -11.52 4.81
N MET A 124 9.25 -10.90 4.58
CA MET A 124 8.31 -11.32 3.56
C MET A 124 8.95 -11.40 2.16
N LEU A 125 9.66 -10.35 1.74
CA LEU A 125 10.28 -10.27 0.42
C LEU A 125 11.44 -11.27 0.25
N ILE A 126 12.21 -11.50 1.31
CA ILE A 126 13.31 -12.48 1.33
C ILE A 126 12.77 -13.91 1.31
N ASP A 127 11.79 -14.23 2.14
CA ASP A 127 11.18 -15.56 2.23
C ASP A 127 10.50 -15.98 0.91
N LEU A 128 9.95 -15.01 0.18
CA LEU A 128 9.39 -15.22 -1.15
C LEU A 128 10.45 -15.28 -2.27
N GLY A 129 11.71 -15.02 -1.95
CA GLY A 129 12.79 -15.00 -2.94
C GLY A 129 12.70 -13.84 -3.94
N ILE A 130 11.98 -12.77 -3.61
CA ILE A 130 11.80 -11.60 -4.48
C ILE A 130 13.05 -10.70 -4.45
N PHE A 131 13.59 -10.47 -3.25
CA PHE A 131 14.80 -9.69 -3.04
C PHE A 131 15.67 -10.33 -1.95
N SER A 132 16.97 -10.16 -2.10
CA SER A 132 17.94 -10.38 -1.02
C SER A 132 17.99 -9.15 -0.10
N ASP A 133 18.59 -9.35 1.06
CA ASP A 133 18.79 -8.28 2.05
C ASP A 133 19.62 -7.11 1.49
N VAL A 134 20.68 -7.44 0.75
CA VAL A 134 21.57 -6.46 0.08
C VAL A 134 20.82 -5.68 -1.02
N GLU A 135 19.94 -6.34 -1.78
CA GLU A 135 19.15 -5.65 -2.79
C GLU A 135 18.12 -4.68 -2.17
N LEU A 136 17.55 -5.01 -1.01
CA LEU A 136 16.66 -4.10 -0.31
C LEU A 136 17.39 -2.86 0.22
N ASP A 137 18.60 -3.03 0.75
CA ASP A 137 19.44 -1.89 1.17
C ASP A 137 19.81 -1.02 -0.02
N SER A 138 20.29 -1.63 -1.11
CA SER A 138 20.64 -0.89 -2.33
C SER A 138 19.43 -0.11 -2.89
N ARG A 139 18.25 -0.69 -2.91
CA ARG A 139 17.03 -0.01 -3.37
C ARG A 139 16.66 1.17 -2.48
N TYR A 140 16.76 1.02 -1.17
CA TYR A 140 16.56 2.12 -0.23
C TYR A 140 17.50 3.28 -0.52
N ASP A 141 18.80 3.01 -0.63
CA ASP A 141 19.81 4.03 -0.85
C ASP A 141 19.64 4.74 -2.20
N VAL A 142 19.40 3.99 -3.27
CA VAL A 142 19.17 4.54 -4.62
C VAL A 142 17.91 5.41 -4.67
N LEU A 143 16.82 4.98 -4.06
CA LEU A 143 15.59 5.75 -4.05
C LEU A 143 15.72 7.04 -3.23
N LEU A 144 16.41 6.98 -2.10
CA LEU A 144 16.67 8.14 -1.26
C LEU A 144 17.58 9.17 -1.97
N ASP A 145 18.67 8.70 -2.60
CA ASP A 145 19.59 9.52 -3.38
C ASP A 145 18.87 10.18 -4.58
N SER A 146 18.06 9.42 -5.31
CA SER A 146 17.26 9.93 -6.41
C SER A 146 16.29 11.01 -5.95
N TYR A 147 15.61 10.80 -4.82
CA TYR A 147 14.72 11.81 -4.24
C TYR A 147 15.47 13.08 -3.88
N ALA A 148 16.60 12.96 -3.18
CA ALA A 148 17.40 14.11 -2.78
C ALA A 148 17.91 14.92 -3.99
N LYS A 149 18.37 14.24 -5.04
CA LYS A 149 18.82 14.87 -6.29
C LYS A 149 17.70 15.57 -7.02
N THR A 150 16.52 14.96 -7.10
CA THR A 150 15.33 15.57 -7.74
C THR A 150 14.94 16.86 -7.02
N ILE A 151 14.79 16.82 -5.70
CA ILE A 151 14.44 18.00 -4.90
C ILE A 151 15.52 19.09 -5.02
N HIS A 152 16.79 18.72 -5.09
CA HIS A 152 17.89 19.68 -5.30
C HIS A 152 17.72 20.40 -6.66
N VAL A 153 17.54 19.66 -7.74
CA VAL A 153 17.36 20.24 -9.10
C VAL A 153 16.14 21.14 -9.16
N GLU A 154 15.02 20.68 -8.61
CA GLU A 154 13.78 21.48 -8.55
C GLU A 154 13.97 22.78 -7.76
N SER A 155 14.62 22.71 -6.62
CA SER A 155 14.90 23.87 -5.77
C SER A 155 15.80 24.89 -6.45
N VAL A 156 16.89 24.45 -7.07
CA VAL A 156 17.83 25.34 -7.81
C VAL A 156 17.12 25.98 -9.00
N THR A 157 16.30 25.20 -9.71
CA THR A 157 15.54 25.72 -10.87
C THR A 157 14.52 26.76 -10.42
N ALA A 158 13.76 26.49 -9.35
CA ALA A 158 12.80 27.44 -8.81
C ALA A 158 13.46 28.75 -8.37
N ILE A 159 14.60 28.69 -7.68
CA ILE A 159 15.36 29.88 -7.28
C ILE A 159 15.82 30.67 -8.50
N LYS A 160 16.30 30.00 -9.55
CA LYS A 160 16.72 30.65 -10.79
C LYS A 160 15.54 31.36 -11.46
N MET A 161 14.40 30.69 -11.61
CA MET A 161 13.20 31.27 -12.21
C MET A 161 12.72 32.51 -11.43
N VAL A 162 12.65 32.40 -10.10
CA VAL A 162 12.27 33.54 -9.26
C VAL A 162 13.17 34.75 -9.48
N LYS A 163 14.50 34.55 -9.54
CA LYS A 163 15.47 35.63 -9.68
C LYS A 163 15.53 36.22 -11.08
N SER A 164 15.24 35.46 -12.12
CA SER A 164 15.40 35.94 -13.51
C SER A 164 14.10 36.29 -14.23
N GLU A 165 12.99 35.75 -13.77
CA GLU A 165 11.71 35.86 -14.50
C GLU A 165 10.59 36.50 -13.67
N ILE A 166 10.58 36.25 -12.34
CA ILE A 166 9.51 36.74 -11.47
C ILE A 166 9.93 38.05 -10.76
N TYR A 167 11.16 38.12 -10.27
CA TYR A 167 11.78 39.32 -9.65
C TYR A 167 13.15 39.58 -10.27
N PRO A 168 13.16 40.09 -11.51
CA PRO A 168 14.39 40.41 -12.20
C PRO A 168 15.08 41.64 -11.61
#